data_cc210d4f0c52a2339e0aecda1cd8a9bb
#
_entry.id   cc210d4f0c52a2339e0aecda1cd8a9bb
#
_cell.length_a   1.000
_cell.length_b   1.000
_cell.length_c   1.000
_cell.angle_alpha   90.00
_cell.angle_beta   90.00
_cell.angle_gamma   90.00
#
_symmetry.space_group_name_H-M   'P 1'
#
loop_
_entity.id
_entity.type
_entity.pdbx_description
1 polymer ?
#
loop_
_entity_poly.entity_id
_entity_poly.type
_entity_poly.pdbx_seq_one_letter_code
_entity_poly.pdbx_strand_id
1 'polypeptide(L)'
;MKTLRYQKETYCDPEKELSKQEYFRLLKASEKQPRLNMILQTICSTGIRISELKYFTVEAVQTGKISVQCKCKVRTILIPKQLKKRLLEYALKRKIKEGYIFQTKSGIPLDRSNIWKQMKNLCKEAAVQAQKVFPDNLRKLFARTFYNMEKDIAKLADILGHGSINTPRIYIMTTGLEHRRKIERLGLLQ
;
A
#
# COMPACT_ATOMS: atom_id res chain seq x y z
N MET A 1 -6.90 34.23 -23.29
CA MET A 1 -7.80 33.62 -22.32
C MET A 1 -7.21 32.26 -21.94
N LYS A 2 -6.64 32.12 -20.73
CA LYS A 2 -6.15 30.82 -20.22
C LYS A 2 -7.36 30.08 -19.67
N THR A 3 -7.77 29.03 -20.35
CA THR A 3 -8.81 28.10 -19.90
C THR A 3 -8.38 27.52 -18.56
N LEU A 4 -9.10 27.82 -17.50
CA LEU A 4 -8.99 27.21 -16.19
C LEU A 4 -9.17 25.70 -16.34
N ARG A 5 -8.10 24.93 -16.24
CA ARG A 5 -8.18 23.46 -16.14
C ARG A 5 -8.80 23.11 -14.80
N TYR A 6 -10.06 22.77 -14.88
CA TYR A 6 -10.92 22.48 -13.74
C TYR A 6 -10.62 21.18 -13.04
N GLN A 7 -10.53 21.31 -11.74
CA GLN A 7 -10.94 20.42 -10.66
C GLN A 7 -10.55 18.96 -10.77
N LYS A 8 -9.41 18.65 -10.13
CA LYS A 8 -9.25 17.33 -9.50
C LYS A 8 -10.44 17.14 -8.57
N GLU A 9 -11.13 16.01 -8.77
CA GLU A 9 -12.20 15.57 -7.89
C GLU A 9 -11.76 15.74 -6.42
N THR A 10 -12.50 16.55 -5.70
CA THR A 10 -12.20 16.90 -4.30
C THR A 10 -12.59 15.76 -3.35
N TYR A 11 -13.28 14.74 -3.85
CA TYR A 11 -13.77 13.61 -3.08
C TYR A 11 -13.31 12.28 -3.68
N CYS A 12 -13.04 11.31 -2.82
CA CYS A 12 -12.76 9.96 -3.27
C CYS A 12 -14.07 9.25 -3.63
N ASP A 13 -13.98 8.37 -4.62
CA ASP A 13 -15.07 7.47 -4.97
C ASP A 13 -14.89 6.16 -4.18
N PRO A 14 -15.75 5.87 -3.19
CA PRO A 14 -15.64 4.65 -2.39
C PRO A 14 -15.71 3.37 -3.22
N GLU A 15 -16.38 3.43 -4.37
CA GLU A 15 -16.51 2.27 -5.25
C GLU A 15 -15.19 1.90 -5.93
N LYS A 16 -14.25 2.84 -6.06
CA LYS A 16 -12.92 2.61 -6.63
C LYS A 16 -11.86 2.27 -5.59
N GLU A 17 -12.20 2.31 -4.30
CA GLU A 17 -11.25 2.10 -3.23
C GLU A 17 -11.38 0.73 -2.57
N LEU A 18 -10.23 0.15 -2.19
CA LEU A 18 -10.17 -1.12 -1.48
C LEU A 18 -10.46 -0.90 0.01
N SER A 19 -11.47 -1.60 0.56
CA SER A 19 -11.76 -1.59 1.98
C SER A 19 -10.86 -2.58 2.76
N LYS A 20 -10.79 -2.41 4.08
CA LYS A 20 -10.06 -3.33 4.97
C LYS A 20 -10.64 -4.75 4.93
N GLN A 21 -11.95 -4.88 4.81
CA GLN A 21 -12.62 -6.19 4.70
C GLN A 21 -12.29 -6.88 3.37
N GLU A 22 -12.32 -6.14 2.26
CA GLU A 22 -11.93 -6.63 0.94
C GLU A 22 -10.46 -7.08 0.92
N TYR A 23 -9.58 -6.32 1.56
CA TYR A 23 -8.17 -6.70 1.72
C TYR A 23 -8.01 -8.04 2.48
N PHE A 24 -8.74 -8.25 3.57
CA PHE A 24 -8.67 -9.52 4.28
C PHE A 24 -9.22 -10.70 3.45
N ARG A 25 -10.24 -10.48 2.62
CA ARG A 25 -10.70 -11.51 1.68
C ARG A 25 -9.63 -11.84 0.63
N LEU A 26 -8.91 -10.84 0.11
CA LEU A 26 -7.76 -11.07 -0.78
C LEU A 26 -6.64 -11.85 -0.09
N LEU A 27 -6.34 -11.56 1.18
CA LEU A 27 -5.36 -12.34 1.93
C LEU A 27 -5.79 -13.81 2.07
N LYS A 28 -7.04 -14.06 2.40
CA LYS A 28 -7.60 -15.42 2.50
C LYS A 28 -7.53 -16.15 1.16
N ALA A 29 -7.96 -15.54 0.08
CA ALA A 29 -7.87 -16.12 -1.28
C ALA A 29 -6.40 -16.38 -1.71
N SER A 30 -5.43 -15.65 -1.16
CA SER A 30 -4.00 -15.82 -1.49
C SER A 30 -3.27 -16.83 -0.60
N GLU A 31 -3.93 -17.53 0.34
CA GLU A 31 -3.26 -18.47 1.27
C GLU A 31 -2.47 -19.58 0.55
N LYS A 32 -3.02 -20.09 -0.56
CA LYS A 32 -2.35 -21.09 -1.40
C LYS A 32 -1.23 -20.51 -2.28
N GLN A 33 -1.04 -19.21 -2.27
CA GLN A 33 -0.03 -18.47 -3.02
C GLN A 33 0.88 -17.66 -2.07
N PRO A 34 1.77 -18.32 -1.28
CA PRO A 34 2.50 -17.65 -0.17
C PRO A 34 3.28 -16.42 -0.60
N ARG A 35 3.86 -16.43 -1.81
CA ARG A 35 4.59 -15.26 -2.34
C ARG A 35 3.66 -14.07 -2.55
N LEU A 36 2.52 -14.27 -3.21
CA LEU A 36 1.56 -13.20 -3.46
C LEU A 36 0.96 -12.69 -2.14
N ASN A 37 0.62 -13.60 -1.22
CA ASN A 37 0.14 -13.26 0.11
C ASN A 37 1.13 -12.36 0.86
N MET A 38 2.43 -12.69 0.85
CA MET A 38 3.47 -11.86 1.48
C MET A 38 3.62 -10.50 0.78
N ILE A 39 3.50 -10.44 -0.55
CA ILE A 39 3.53 -9.15 -1.29
C ILE A 39 2.37 -8.26 -0.86
N LEU A 40 1.14 -8.77 -0.81
CA LEU A 40 -0.04 -8.02 -0.36
C LEU A 40 0.17 -7.46 1.05
N GLN A 41 0.65 -8.29 1.98
CA GLN A 41 0.92 -7.87 3.34
C GLN A 41 2.04 -6.82 3.40
N THR A 42 3.11 -6.99 2.64
CA THR A 42 4.23 -6.06 2.62
C THR A 42 3.79 -4.68 2.14
N ILE A 43 3.07 -4.59 1.02
CA ILE A 43 2.59 -3.30 0.50
C ILE A 43 1.61 -2.65 1.48
N CYS A 44 0.67 -3.42 2.02
CA CYS A 44 -0.39 -2.89 2.88
C CYS A 44 0.08 -2.53 4.30
N SER A 45 1.20 -3.08 4.80
CA SER A 45 1.73 -2.77 6.13
C SER A 45 2.90 -1.80 6.15
N THR A 46 3.48 -1.46 4.99
CA THR A 46 4.58 -0.50 4.88
C THR A 46 4.29 0.68 3.97
N GLY A 47 3.21 0.61 3.20
CA GLY A 47 2.83 1.65 2.25
C GLY A 47 3.83 1.85 1.12
N ILE A 48 4.63 0.85 0.75
CA ILE A 48 5.61 0.93 -0.33
C ILE A 48 4.95 0.95 -1.71
N ARG A 49 5.70 1.43 -2.71
CA ARG A 49 5.36 1.22 -4.13
C ARG A 49 5.74 -0.19 -4.55
N ILE A 50 5.00 -0.77 -5.48
CA ILE A 50 5.32 -2.12 -6.00
C ILE A 50 6.76 -2.22 -6.55
N SER A 51 7.29 -1.16 -7.15
CA SER A 51 8.68 -1.10 -7.63
C SER A 51 9.73 -1.16 -6.51
N GLU A 52 9.33 -0.90 -5.27
CA GLU A 52 10.22 -0.92 -4.10
C GLU A 52 10.34 -2.31 -3.48
N LEU A 53 9.53 -3.29 -3.89
CA LEU A 53 9.65 -4.69 -3.44
C LEU A 53 11.04 -5.28 -3.68
N LYS A 54 11.75 -4.84 -4.71
CA LYS A 54 13.13 -5.26 -5.00
C LYS A 54 14.14 -4.90 -3.91
N TYR A 55 13.83 -3.95 -3.04
CA TYR A 55 14.71 -3.59 -1.92
C TYR A 55 14.48 -4.46 -0.68
N PHE A 56 13.49 -5.35 -0.70
CA PHE A 56 13.26 -6.32 0.36
C PHE A 56 14.18 -7.53 0.15
N THR A 57 15.43 -7.38 0.54
CA THR A 57 16.40 -8.48 0.61
C THR A 57 16.42 -9.10 2.02
N VAL A 58 16.96 -10.30 2.15
CA VAL A 58 17.07 -10.98 3.44
C VAL A 58 17.84 -10.10 4.43
N GLU A 59 18.97 -9.53 3.98
CA GLU A 59 19.85 -8.68 4.79
C GLU A 59 19.11 -7.40 5.23
N ALA A 60 18.46 -6.72 4.31
CA ALA A 60 17.70 -5.50 4.60
C ALA A 60 16.57 -5.77 5.59
N VAL A 61 15.83 -6.87 5.42
CA VAL A 61 14.74 -7.26 6.33
C VAL A 61 15.28 -7.61 7.71
N GLN A 62 16.48 -8.23 7.82
CA GLN A 62 17.14 -8.51 9.11
C GLN A 62 17.42 -7.24 9.91
N THR A 63 17.75 -6.12 9.26
CA THR A 63 17.94 -4.84 9.96
C THR A 63 16.64 -4.21 10.45
N GLY A 64 15.48 -4.59 9.87
CA GLY A 64 14.16 -4.02 10.17
C GLY A 64 13.87 -2.68 9.50
N LYS A 65 14.78 -2.18 8.67
CA LYS A 65 14.64 -0.93 7.91
C LYS A 65 15.29 -1.03 6.53
N ILE A 66 14.72 -0.36 5.55
CA ILE A 66 15.22 -0.33 4.18
C ILE A 66 15.37 1.12 3.74
N SER A 67 16.56 1.49 3.27
CA SER A 67 16.79 2.79 2.66
C SER A 67 16.50 2.73 1.17
N VAL A 68 15.62 3.60 0.69
CA VAL A 68 15.25 3.68 -0.74
C VAL A 68 15.56 5.06 -1.26
N GLN A 69 16.35 5.12 -2.31
CA GLN A 69 16.63 6.37 -3.02
C GLN A 69 15.51 6.66 -4.01
N CYS A 70 14.89 7.81 -3.87
CA CYS A 70 13.80 8.27 -4.72
C CYS A 70 14.14 9.64 -5.31
N LYS A 71 14.63 9.70 -6.54
CA LYS A 71 15.18 10.89 -7.17
C LYS A 71 16.32 11.48 -6.28
N CYS A 72 16.17 12.71 -5.78
CA CYS A 72 17.16 13.39 -4.92
C CYS A 72 16.93 13.18 -3.41
N LYS A 73 16.01 12.30 -2.99
CA LYS A 73 15.70 12.06 -1.58
C LYS A 73 15.88 10.59 -1.22
N VAL A 74 16.45 10.35 -0.05
CA VAL A 74 16.49 9.02 0.57
C VAL A 74 15.36 8.95 1.58
N ARG A 75 14.56 7.89 1.54
CA ARG A 75 13.60 7.59 2.59
C ARG A 75 13.88 6.23 3.22
N THR A 76 13.55 6.12 4.48
CA THR A 76 13.64 4.86 5.21
C THR A 76 12.25 4.21 5.31
N ILE A 77 12.15 2.98 4.84
CA ILE A 77 10.97 2.14 5.05
C ILE A 77 11.19 1.38 6.35
N LEU A 78 10.30 1.56 7.31
CA LEU A 78 10.29 0.82 8.56
C LEU A 78 9.50 -0.47 8.38
N ILE A 79 10.08 -1.60 8.77
CA ILE A 79 9.42 -2.91 8.68
C ILE A 79 8.84 -3.26 10.06
N PRO A 80 7.51 -3.40 10.21
CA PRO A 80 6.92 -3.84 11.46
C PRO A 80 7.49 -5.19 11.92
N LYS A 81 7.72 -5.37 13.22
CA LYS A 81 8.34 -6.59 13.80
C LYS A 81 7.65 -7.88 13.31
N GLN A 82 6.33 -7.85 13.25
CA GLN A 82 5.55 -9.01 12.82
C GLN A 82 5.75 -9.33 11.32
N LEU A 83 5.83 -8.29 10.47
CA LEU A 83 6.12 -8.47 9.04
C LEU A 83 7.55 -8.99 8.83
N LYS A 84 8.53 -8.43 9.55
CA LYS A 84 9.91 -8.90 9.54
C LYS A 84 9.98 -10.41 9.81
N LYS A 85 9.35 -10.88 10.90
CA LYS A 85 9.30 -12.30 11.26
C LYS A 85 8.73 -13.15 10.11
N ARG A 86 7.58 -12.77 9.57
CA ARG A 86 6.91 -13.48 8.47
C ARG A 86 7.75 -13.52 7.19
N LEU A 87 8.43 -12.43 6.85
CA LEU A 87 9.30 -12.36 5.67
C LEU A 87 10.50 -13.28 5.80
N LEU A 88 11.14 -13.33 6.97
CA LEU A 88 12.27 -14.22 7.21
C LEU A 88 11.84 -15.70 7.25
N GLU A 89 10.70 -16.02 7.84
CA GLU A 89 10.12 -17.37 7.79
C GLU A 89 9.78 -17.78 6.34
N TYR A 90 9.24 -16.85 5.54
CA TYR A 90 8.99 -17.10 4.14
C TYR A 90 10.28 -17.36 3.35
N ALA A 91 11.32 -16.55 3.56
CA ALA A 91 12.62 -16.70 2.94
C ALA A 91 13.24 -18.09 3.30
N LEU A 92 13.18 -18.46 4.58
CA LEU A 92 13.67 -19.75 5.06
C LEU A 92 12.94 -20.93 4.39
N LYS A 93 11.59 -20.91 4.37
CA LYS A 93 10.78 -21.94 3.71
C LYS A 93 11.06 -22.06 2.20
N ARG A 94 11.47 -20.96 1.58
CA ARG A 94 11.83 -20.92 0.15
C ARG A 94 13.32 -21.17 -0.11
N LYS A 95 14.11 -21.43 0.94
CA LYS A 95 15.57 -21.63 0.89
C LYS A 95 16.32 -20.42 0.31
N ILE A 96 15.78 -19.20 0.50
CA ILE A 96 16.41 -17.95 0.12
C ILE A 96 17.30 -17.53 1.27
N LYS A 97 18.61 -17.74 1.14
CA LYS A 97 19.60 -17.44 2.19
C LYS A 97 20.02 -15.96 2.16
N GLU A 98 20.06 -15.36 0.98
CA GLU A 98 20.54 -14.00 0.73
C GLU A 98 19.82 -13.37 -0.47
N GLY A 99 19.91 -12.05 -0.64
CA GLY A 99 19.37 -11.32 -1.75
C GLY A 99 17.85 -11.16 -1.71
N TYR A 100 17.22 -11.07 -2.86
CA TYR A 100 15.81 -10.67 -3.00
C TYR A 100 14.84 -11.70 -2.43
N ILE A 101 13.99 -11.29 -1.48
CA ILE A 101 12.91 -12.14 -0.93
C ILE A 101 11.83 -12.39 -1.99
N PHE A 102 11.49 -11.37 -2.78
CA PHE A 102 10.50 -11.43 -3.84
C PHE A 102 11.17 -11.61 -5.20
N GLN A 103 11.50 -12.86 -5.53
CA GLN A 103 12.23 -13.21 -6.73
C GLN A 103 11.52 -14.30 -7.57
N THR A 104 11.93 -14.41 -8.82
CA THR A 104 11.59 -15.50 -9.75
C THR A 104 12.31 -16.79 -9.32
N LYS A 105 12.06 -17.88 -10.03
CA LYS A 105 12.85 -19.14 -9.84
C LYS A 105 14.33 -18.95 -10.18
N SER A 106 14.66 -18.01 -11.07
CA SER A 106 16.04 -17.67 -11.49
C SER A 106 16.72 -16.62 -10.59
N GLY A 107 16.13 -16.26 -9.43
CA GLY A 107 16.74 -15.30 -8.49
C GLY A 107 16.58 -13.82 -8.88
N ILE A 108 15.88 -13.51 -9.96
CA ILE A 108 15.69 -12.13 -10.44
C ILE A 108 14.47 -11.49 -9.73
N PRO A 109 14.50 -10.18 -9.40
CA PRO A 109 13.35 -9.48 -8.84
C PRO A 109 12.09 -9.65 -9.69
N LEU A 110 10.93 -9.74 -9.03
CA LEU A 110 9.66 -9.91 -9.73
C LEU A 110 9.30 -8.69 -10.57
N ASP A 111 8.82 -8.94 -11.78
CA ASP A 111 8.20 -7.91 -12.61
C ASP A 111 6.83 -7.48 -12.06
N ARG A 112 6.60 -6.16 -12.07
CA ARG A 112 5.36 -5.54 -11.56
C ARG A 112 4.10 -6.01 -12.29
N SER A 113 4.19 -6.25 -13.61
CA SER A 113 3.05 -6.67 -14.43
C SER A 113 2.60 -8.08 -14.05
N ASN A 114 3.56 -8.96 -13.73
CA ASN A 114 3.28 -10.31 -13.24
C ASN A 114 2.57 -10.28 -11.88
N ILE A 115 3.02 -9.44 -10.97
CA ILE A 115 2.38 -9.28 -9.66
C ILE A 115 0.94 -8.78 -9.85
N TRP A 116 0.75 -7.77 -10.70
CA TRP A 116 -0.57 -7.22 -10.98
C TRP A 116 -1.53 -8.26 -11.56
N LYS A 117 -1.08 -9.06 -12.56
CA LYS A 117 -1.88 -10.17 -13.11
C LYS A 117 -2.29 -11.17 -12.02
N GLN A 118 -1.33 -11.59 -11.17
CA GLN A 118 -1.63 -12.49 -10.06
C GLN A 118 -2.64 -11.90 -9.07
N MET A 119 -2.55 -10.61 -8.75
CA MET A 119 -3.53 -9.93 -7.91
C MET A 119 -4.94 -9.94 -8.54
N LYS A 120 -5.04 -9.71 -9.86
CA LYS A 120 -6.32 -9.77 -10.58
C LYS A 120 -6.96 -11.16 -10.54
N ASN A 121 -6.15 -12.21 -10.60
CA ASN A 121 -6.65 -13.58 -10.55
C ASN A 121 -7.29 -13.94 -9.19
N LEU A 122 -6.94 -13.24 -8.10
CA LEU A 122 -7.58 -13.43 -6.79
C LEU A 122 -8.99 -12.85 -6.70
N CYS A 123 -9.34 -11.90 -7.57
CA CYS A 123 -10.54 -11.09 -7.42
C CYS A 123 -11.84 -11.93 -7.39
N LYS A 124 -11.92 -12.97 -8.22
CA LYS A 124 -13.09 -13.85 -8.29
C LYS A 124 -13.26 -14.64 -6.99
N GLU A 125 -12.20 -15.29 -6.51
CA GLU A 125 -12.20 -16.08 -5.27
C GLU A 125 -12.45 -15.21 -4.03
N ALA A 126 -11.86 -13.99 -4.02
CA ALA A 126 -12.01 -13.03 -2.92
C ALA A 126 -13.36 -12.30 -2.93
N ALA A 127 -14.18 -12.45 -3.97
CA ALA A 127 -15.39 -11.63 -4.20
C ALA A 127 -15.11 -10.12 -4.07
N VAL A 128 -14.05 -9.65 -4.74
CA VAL A 128 -13.63 -8.25 -4.78
C VAL A 128 -13.60 -7.77 -6.24
N GLN A 129 -14.15 -6.60 -6.48
CA GLN A 129 -14.15 -6.01 -7.82
C GLN A 129 -12.73 -5.80 -8.34
N ALA A 130 -12.45 -6.30 -9.55
CA ALA A 130 -11.12 -6.26 -10.13
C ALA A 130 -10.56 -4.83 -10.29
N GLN A 131 -11.42 -3.85 -10.51
CA GLN A 131 -11.03 -2.43 -10.61
C GLN A 131 -10.45 -1.87 -9.31
N LYS A 132 -10.74 -2.47 -8.14
CA LYS A 132 -10.20 -2.07 -6.85
C LYS A 132 -8.85 -2.72 -6.54
N VAL A 133 -8.49 -3.82 -7.23
CA VAL A 133 -7.34 -4.66 -6.87
C VAL A 133 -6.13 -4.31 -7.71
N PHE A 134 -5.33 -3.39 -7.21
CA PHE A 134 -4.04 -2.99 -7.75
C PHE A 134 -3.13 -2.42 -6.64
N PRO A 135 -1.80 -2.43 -6.84
CA PRO A 135 -0.85 -2.09 -5.77
C PRO A 135 -1.07 -0.72 -5.12
N ASP A 136 -1.42 0.29 -5.91
CA ASP A 136 -1.63 1.64 -5.36
C ASP A 136 -2.86 1.69 -4.43
N ASN A 137 -3.89 0.86 -4.64
CA ASN A 137 -5.03 0.79 -3.71
C ASN A 137 -4.66 0.12 -2.38
N LEU A 138 -3.74 -0.84 -2.37
CA LEU A 138 -3.18 -1.36 -1.12
C LEU A 138 -2.39 -0.28 -0.37
N ARG A 139 -1.60 0.52 -1.09
CA ARG A 139 -0.87 1.65 -0.52
C ARG A 139 -1.83 2.75 -0.03
N LYS A 140 -2.93 3.02 -0.75
CA LYS A 140 -3.98 3.93 -0.29
C LYS A 140 -4.66 3.42 0.99
N LEU A 141 -4.94 2.12 1.08
CA LEU A 141 -5.49 1.51 2.28
C LEU A 141 -4.57 1.71 3.49
N PHE A 142 -3.25 1.48 3.33
CA PHE A 142 -2.26 1.81 4.35
C PHE A 142 -2.34 3.28 4.75
N ALA A 143 -2.30 4.19 3.76
CA ALA A 143 -2.31 5.63 4.01
C ALA A 143 -3.54 6.10 4.80
N ARG A 144 -4.73 5.62 4.42
CA ARG A 144 -5.97 5.95 5.15
C ARG A 144 -6.00 5.37 6.55
N THR A 145 -5.55 4.11 6.70
CA THR A 145 -5.51 3.46 8.01
C THR A 145 -4.56 4.19 8.95
N PHE A 146 -3.37 4.54 8.49
CA PHE A 146 -2.39 5.30 9.24
C PHE A 146 -2.91 6.70 9.62
N TYR A 147 -3.43 7.44 8.64
CA TYR A 147 -3.99 8.77 8.89
C TYR A 147 -5.17 8.75 9.86
N ASN A 148 -6.01 7.72 9.82
CA ASN A 148 -7.13 7.60 10.76
C ASN A 148 -6.68 7.43 12.21
N MET A 149 -5.49 6.83 12.42
CA MET A 149 -4.88 6.69 13.76
C MET A 149 -4.16 7.95 14.21
N GLU A 150 -3.28 8.50 13.38
CA GLU A 150 -2.36 9.57 13.75
C GLU A 150 -2.91 10.98 13.48
N LYS A 151 -3.81 11.12 12.46
CA LYS A 151 -4.33 12.41 11.98
C LYS A 151 -3.25 13.42 11.52
N ASP A 152 -2.04 12.96 11.31
CA ASP A 152 -0.88 13.75 10.91
C ASP A 152 -0.51 13.45 9.44
N ILE A 153 -0.80 14.41 8.57
CA ILE A 153 -0.54 14.28 7.12
C ILE A 153 0.95 14.46 6.79
N ALA A 154 1.70 15.20 7.62
CA ALA A 154 3.13 15.42 7.40
C ALA A 154 3.89 14.11 7.67
N LYS A 155 3.63 13.46 8.81
CA LYS A 155 4.18 12.13 9.10
C LYS A 155 3.83 11.11 8.03
N LEU A 156 2.59 11.12 7.54
CA LEU A 156 2.18 10.24 6.45
C LEU A 156 2.97 10.52 5.17
N ALA A 157 3.20 11.80 4.82
CA ALA A 157 4.00 12.20 3.67
C ALA A 157 5.42 11.67 3.76
N ASP A 158 6.05 11.79 4.92
CA ASP A 158 7.41 11.30 5.19
C ASP A 158 7.49 9.78 5.05
N ILE A 159 6.58 9.04 5.67
CA ILE A 159 6.51 7.57 5.59
C ILE A 159 6.33 7.10 4.13
N LEU A 160 5.47 7.77 3.38
CA LEU A 160 5.23 7.43 1.98
C LEU A 160 6.33 7.93 1.03
N GLY A 161 7.23 8.80 1.49
CA GLY A 161 8.28 9.41 0.68
C GLY A 161 7.72 10.32 -0.42
N HIS A 162 6.79 11.19 -0.04
CA HIS A 162 6.24 12.18 -0.93
C HIS A 162 7.00 13.50 -0.78
N GLY A 163 7.39 14.10 -1.91
CA GLY A 163 8.04 15.42 -1.92
C GLY A 163 7.09 16.58 -1.62
N SER A 164 5.80 16.33 -1.52
CA SER A 164 4.75 17.32 -1.25
C SER A 164 3.62 16.72 -0.44
N ILE A 165 3.12 17.48 0.52
CA ILE A 165 1.94 17.13 1.36
C ILE A 165 0.66 16.96 0.50
N ASN A 166 0.59 17.58 -0.67
CA ASN A 166 -0.56 17.47 -1.56
C ASN A 166 -0.75 16.05 -2.11
N THR A 167 0.31 15.26 -2.23
CA THR A 167 0.21 13.89 -2.74
C THR A 167 -0.45 12.92 -1.74
N PRO A 168 -0.06 12.89 -0.44
CA PRO A 168 -0.79 12.08 0.56
C PRO A 168 -2.24 12.51 0.73
N ARG A 169 -2.54 13.80 0.57
CA ARG A 169 -3.91 14.32 0.67
C ARG A 169 -4.88 13.59 -0.25
N ILE A 170 -4.44 13.20 -1.45
CA ILE A 170 -5.26 12.42 -2.39
C ILE A 170 -5.66 11.06 -1.81
N TYR A 171 -4.81 10.44 -0.98
CA TYR A 171 -5.08 9.12 -0.38
C TYR A 171 -6.02 9.17 0.83
N ILE A 172 -6.18 10.33 1.44
CA ILE A 172 -6.98 10.53 2.65
C ILE A 172 -8.24 11.36 2.41
N MET A 173 -8.53 11.68 1.15
CA MET A 173 -9.76 12.39 0.79
C MET A 173 -10.96 11.60 1.28
N THR A 174 -11.84 12.30 1.98
CA THR A 174 -13.09 11.74 2.48
C THR A 174 -14.20 11.87 1.46
N THR A 175 -15.26 11.10 1.61
CA THR A 175 -16.46 11.29 0.78
C THR A 175 -17.17 12.59 1.16
N GLY A 176 -17.87 13.19 0.20
CA GLY A 176 -18.70 14.35 0.48
C GLY A 176 -19.73 14.10 1.59
N LEU A 177 -20.23 12.86 1.72
CA LEU A 177 -21.14 12.45 2.77
C LEU A 177 -20.47 12.48 4.17
N GLU A 178 -19.22 12.08 4.29
CA GLU A 178 -18.48 12.16 5.56
C GLU A 178 -18.23 13.61 5.97
N HIS A 179 -17.90 14.49 5.02
CA HIS A 179 -17.76 15.92 5.27
C HIS A 179 -19.09 16.52 5.74
N ARG A 180 -20.19 16.19 5.06
CA ARG A 180 -21.53 16.66 5.45
C ARG A 180 -21.86 16.25 6.88
N ARG A 181 -21.70 14.98 7.25
CA ARG A 181 -21.94 14.48 8.61
C ARG A 181 -21.09 15.19 9.68
N LYS A 182 -19.83 15.53 9.33
CA LYS A 182 -18.97 16.29 10.25
C LYS A 182 -19.45 17.73 10.40
N ILE A 183 -19.86 18.38 9.32
CA ILE A 183 -20.42 19.74 9.33
C ILE A 183 -21.71 19.79 10.14
N GLU A 184 -22.61 18.82 9.96
CA GLU A 184 -23.86 18.71 10.75
C GLU A 184 -23.61 18.57 12.25
N ARG A 185 -22.49 17.89 12.64
CA ARG A 185 -22.09 17.74 14.05
C ARG A 185 -21.46 18.98 14.68
N LEU A 186 -21.16 20.02 13.90
CA LEU A 186 -20.60 21.25 14.46
C LEU A 186 -21.58 21.99 15.38
N GLY A 187 -22.90 21.75 15.23
CA GLY A 187 -23.92 22.37 16.08
C GLY A 187 -23.97 23.90 15.99
N LEU A 188 -23.54 24.50 14.86
CA LEU A 188 -23.47 25.95 14.66
C LEU A 188 -24.77 26.54 14.10
N LEU A 189 -25.78 25.71 13.83
CA LEU A 189 -27.12 26.15 13.44
C LEU A 189 -28.02 26.12 14.68
N GLN A 190 -28.65 27.24 14.95
CA GLN A 190 -29.74 27.39 15.94
C GLN A 190 -31.10 27.24 15.27
#